data_d54670ad32dec7b316af2aa030fc6462
#
_entry.id   d54670ad32dec7b316af2aa030fc6462
#
_cell.length_a   1.000
_cell.length_b   1.000
_cell.length_c   1.000
_cell.angle_alpha   90.00
_cell.angle_beta   90.00
_cell.angle_gamma   90.00
#
_symmetry.space_group_name_H-M   'P 1'
#
loop_
_entity.id
_entity.type
_entity.pdbx_description
1 polymer ?
#
loop_
_entity_poly.entity_id
_entity_poly.type
_entity_poly.pdbx_seq_one_letter_code
_entity_poly.pdbx_strand_id
1 'polypeptide(L)'
;MTLAACVLAGLGAFCGATARAQWLDYKTPGIPRTADGTPDLSAPLPRTLDGKPDFTGVWRTELSTQDPPKLQTWAEAVAKSRMEDLRRDSPEALCLPGPIANIGVGKVVQTPGLLLMLYGGTLYREIFLDGRELPKDPNPTWMGYSIGRWDHDTLIVESIGFNDRTWLRGDGVPGTERLHITERIRRSDFGHLEVRATYVDPGVLLAPWDVTAKFVLDDVQPLEYVCNENERDRAHMIGKASDLQRFKLKPQLLAEYAGRYEYTNPNHPEGPRVYSFAVAGGQLSLSDGPSTYVLTTLSQTAFATTNGVRFEFFRDNSGLVSHVIALTVDGDIKATRKQ
;
A
#
# COMPACT_ATOMS: atom_id res chain seq x y z
N MET A 1 -4.60 -72.03 -10.19
CA MET A 1 -4.51 -71.07 -11.33
C MET A 1 -5.60 -70.03 -11.20
N THR A 2 -5.21 -68.74 -11.44
CA THR A 2 -6.04 -67.52 -11.48
C THR A 2 -6.46 -66.94 -10.15
N LEU A 3 -5.51 -66.21 -9.54
CA LEU A 3 -5.72 -65.19 -8.55
C LEU A 3 -4.73 -64.06 -8.88
N ALA A 4 -5.08 -63.18 -9.81
CA ALA A 4 -4.32 -61.96 -10.10
C ALA A 4 -5.12 -61.08 -11.08
N ALA A 5 -6.09 -60.31 -10.61
CA ALA A 5 -6.67 -59.19 -11.36
C ALA A 5 -7.74 -58.45 -10.53
N CYS A 6 -7.38 -57.77 -9.47
CA CYS A 6 -8.24 -56.79 -8.79
C CYS A 6 -7.43 -55.85 -7.89
N VAL A 7 -6.36 -55.23 -8.40
CA VAL A 7 -5.64 -54.13 -7.72
C VAL A 7 -5.18 -53.09 -8.74
N LEU A 8 -6.10 -52.46 -9.43
CA LEU A 8 -5.75 -51.32 -10.32
C LEU A 8 -7.01 -50.52 -10.67
N ALA A 9 -7.75 -50.04 -9.67
CA ALA A 9 -8.85 -49.08 -9.89
C ALA A 9 -9.08 -48.24 -8.64
N GLY A 10 -8.06 -47.60 -8.12
CA GLY A 10 -8.15 -46.75 -6.91
C GLY A 10 -7.28 -45.51 -6.95
N LEU A 11 -6.77 -45.10 -8.10
CA LEU A 11 -5.97 -43.90 -8.24
C LEU A 11 -6.61 -42.96 -9.29
N GLY A 12 -7.70 -42.33 -8.94
CA GLY A 12 -8.29 -41.39 -9.89
C GLY A 12 -9.45 -40.63 -9.29
N ALA A 13 -9.17 -39.62 -8.50
CA ALA A 13 -9.97 -38.42 -8.30
C ALA A 13 -9.58 -37.69 -7.01
N PHE A 14 -8.32 -37.41 -6.79
CA PHE A 14 -7.99 -36.22 -6.03
C PHE A 14 -8.18 -35.03 -6.97
N CYS A 15 -9.44 -34.62 -7.18
CA CYS A 15 -9.76 -33.27 -7.57
C CYS A 15 -9.03 -32.37 -6.59
N GLY A 16 -7.97 -31.73 -7.04
CA GLY A 16 -7.27 -30.73 -6.29
C GLY A 16 -8.21 -29.57 -5.98
N ALA A 17 -8.98 -29.69 -4.91
CA ALA A 17 -9.52 -28.53 -4.25
C ALA A 17 -8.29 -27.72 -3.86
N THR A 18 -8.06 -26.59 -4.55
CA THR A 18 -7.09 -25.62 -4.11
C THR A 18 -7.43 -25.29 -2.67
N ALA A 19 -6.57 -25.71 -1.75
CA ALA A 19 -6.71 -25.34 -0.34
C ALA A 19 -6.57 -23.81 -0.29
N ARG A 20 -7.71 -23.11 -0.19
CA ARG A 20 -7.74 -21.66 0.04
C ARG A 20 -7.46 -21.46 1.52
N ALA A 21 -6.27 -20.97 1.83
CA ALA A 21 -5.82 -20.76 3.20
C ALA A 21 -6.56 -19.60 3.89
N GLN A 22 -7.27 -18.73 3.12
CA GLN A 22 -7.95 -17.55 3.61
C GLN A 22 -9.37 -17.43 3.03
N TRP A 23 -10.19 -16.60 3.67
CA TRP A 23 -11.60 -16.38 3.31
C TRP A 23 -11.77 -15.44 2.11
N LEU A 24 -11.14 -15.74 0.97
CA LEU A 24 -11.04 -14.87 -0.21
C LEU A 24 -12.41 -14.51 -0.82
N ASP A 25 -13.37 -15.43 -0.74
CA ASP A 25 -14.71 -15.23 -1.33
C ASP A 25 -15.79 -14.98 -0.26
N TYR A 26 -15.38 -14.70 0.97
CA TYR A 26 -16.35 -14.45 2.06
C TYR A 26 -16.84 -13.01 1.97
N LYS A 27 -18.12 -12.85 1.64
CA LYS A 27 -18.77 -11.54 1.61
C LYS A 27 -19.00 -11.04 3.03
N THR A 28 -18.60 -9.81 3.31
CA THR A 28 -18.80 -9.19 4.62
C THR A 28 -20.27 -9.07 4.93
N PRO A 29 -20.77 -9.63 6.06
CA PRO A 29 -22.16 -9.49 6.46
C PRO A 29 -22.53 -8.03 6.77
N GLY A 30 -23.81 -7.68 6.56
CA GLY A 30 -24.34 -6.38 6.92
C GLY A 30 -24.14 -5.28 5.88
N ILE A 31 -23.43 -5.54 4.78
CA ILE A 31 -23.30 -4.60 3.67
C ILE A 31 -24.62 -4.58 2.87
N PRO A 32 -25.32 -3.43 2.74
CA PRO A 32 -26.46 -3.29 1.84
C PRO A 32 -26.08 -3.65 0.41
N ARG A 33 -27.03 -4.29 -0.31
CA ARG A 33 -26.79 -4.71 -1.68
C ARG A 33 -27.88 -4.26 -2.61
N THR A 34 -27.50 -3.93 -3.81
CA THR A 34 -28.40 -3.65 -4.92
C THR A 34 -29.09 -4.94 -5.42
N ALA A 35 -30.05 -4.83 -6.31
CA ALA A 35 -30.83 -5.97 -6.83
C ALA A 35 -29.97 -7.02 -7.57
N ASP A 36 -28.84 -6.62 -8.12
CA ASP A 36 -27.85 -7.49 -8.79
C ASP A 36 -26.84 -8.12 -7.80
N GLY A 37 -26.95 -7.81 -6.50
CA GLY A 37 -26.11 -8.37 -5.44
C GLY A 37 -24.78 -7.65 -5.22
N THR A 38 -24.51 -6.54 -5.91
CA THR A 38 -23.35 -5.70 -5.64
C THR A 38 -23.55 -4.85 -4.38
N PRO A 39 -22.46 -4.46 -3.66
CA PRO A 39 -22.57 -3.56 -2.52
C PRO A 39 -23.21 -2.21 -2.92
N ASP A 40 -24.23 -1.78 -2.17
CA ASP A 40 -24.79 -0.43 -2.29
C ASP A 40 -24.00 0.54 -1.41
N LEU A 41 -22.94 1.09 -1.96
CA LEU A 41 -22.05 2.02 -1.26
C LEU A 41 -22.72 3.38 -0.98
N SER A 42 -23.79 3.72 -1.71
CA SER A 42 -24.56 4.95 -1.52
C SER A 42 -25.68 4.84 -0.47
N ALA A 43 -25.85 3.67 0.13
CA ALA A 43 -26.81 3.46 1.20
C ALA A 43 -26.58 4.44 2.37
N PRO A 44 -27.61 4.70 3.19
CA PRO A 44 -27.50 5.64 4.31
C PRO A 44 -26.36 5.31 5.28
N LEU A 45 -25.76 6.36 5.85
CA LEU A 45 -24.72 6.28 6.87
C LEU A 45 -25.14 5.35 8.03
N PRO A 46 -24.39 4.28 8.29
CA PRO A 46 -24.66 3.42 9.44
C PRO A 46 -24.30 4.13 10.75
N ARG A 47 -25.06 3.84 11.81
CA ARG A 47 -24.85 4.42 13.13
C ARG A 47 -24.73 3.34 14.20
N THR A 48 -23.92 3.61 15.19
CA THR A 48 -23.82 2.82 16.42
C THR A 48 -25.05 3.00 17.30
N LEU A 49 -25.19 2.21 18.36
CA LEU A 49 -26.34 2.27 19.26
C LEU A 49 -26.47 3.62 19.99
N ASP A 50 -25.37 4.33 20.19
CA ASP A 50 -25.33 5.69 20.77
C ASP A 50 -25.49 6.80 19.70
N GLY A 51 -25.86 6.43 18.46
CA GLY A 51 -26.17 7.36 17.38
C GLY A 51 -24.98 7.97 16.66
N LYS A 52 -23.75 7.59 17.01
CA LYS A 52 -22.56 8.07 16.32
C LYS A 52 -22.39 7.36 14.96
N PRO A 53 -21.71 7.97 13.98
CA PRO A 53 -21.31 7.25 12.76
C PRO A 53 -20.54 5.98 13.11
N ASP A 54 -20.91 4.88 12.47
CA ASP A 54 -20.18 3.62 12.59
C ASP A 54 -19.11 3.55 11.50
N PHE A 55 -17.83 3.48 11.87
CA PHE A 55 -16.71 3.38 10.95
C PHE A 55 -16.25 1.93 10.72
N THR A 56 -16.92 0.96 11.35
CA THR A 56 -16.61 -0.47 11.18
C THR A 56 -16.65 -0.87 9.71
N GLY A 57 -15.61 -1.59 9.27
CA GLY A 57 -15.48 -2.06 7.90
C GLY A 57 -14.02 -2.20 7.46
N VAL A 58 -13.83 -2.68 6.25
CA VAL A 58 -12.53 -2.71 5.58
C VAL A 58 -12.49 -1.55 4.59
N TRP A 59 -11.46 -0.74 4.64
CA TRP A 59 -11.36 0.49 3.88
C TRP A 59 -10.15 0.48 2.96
N ARG A 60 -10.37 0.62 1.66
CA ARG A 60 -9.35 0.75 0.64
C ARG A 60 -9.18 2.22 0.24
N THR A 61 -7.95 2.67 0.13
CA THR A 61 -7.67 4.03 -0.37
C THR A 61 -8.16 4.17 -1.80
N GLU A 62 -8.99 5.18 -2.04
CA GLU A 62 -9.48 5.55 -3.36
C GLU A 62 -8.64 6.69 -3.94
N LEU A 63 -8.44 7.74 -3.15
CA LEU A 63 -7.70 8.93 -3.53
C LEU A 63 -6.94 9.48 -2.33
N SER A 64 -5.71 9.90 -2.56
CA SER A 64 -4.97 10.73 -1.60
C SER A 64 -4.43 11.96 -2.31
N THR A 65 -4.74 13.13 -1.79
CA THR A 65 -4.30 14.43 -2.32
C THR A 65 -3.49 15.16 -1.28
N GLN A 66 -2.32 15.63 -1.67
CA GLN A 66 -1.42 16.36 -0.80
C GLN A 66 -0.45 17.20 -1.63
N ASP A 67 -0.23 18.41 -1.23
CA ASP A 67 0.91 19.19 -1.73
C ASP A 67 2.19 18.68 -1.03
N PRO A 68 3.35 18.78 -1.69
CA PRO A 68 4.61 18.43 -1.03
C PRO A 68 4.82 19.29 0.24
N PRO A 69 5.24 18.68 1.38
CA PRO A 69 5.50 19.43 2.59
C PRO A 69 6.69 20.38 2.41
N LYS A 70 6.64 21.54 3.07
CA LYS A 70 7.78 22.45 3.16
C LYS A 70 8.72 21.97 4.25
N LEU A 71 9.92 21.55 3.89
CA LEU A 71 10.85 20.86 4.78
C LEU A 71 11.93 21.81 5.33
N GLN A 72 12.42 21.53 6.52
CA GLN A 72 13.71 22.02 7.01
C GLN A 72 14.83 21.54 6.09
N THR A 73 15.87 22.33 5.88
CA THR A 73 16.99 22.02 4.96
C THR A 73 17.63 20.66 5.21
N TRP A 74 17.81 20.28 6.49
CA TRP A 74 18.37 18.98 6.83
C TRP A 74 17.45 17.82 6.46
N ALA A 75 16.13 17.98 6.67
CA ALA A 75 15.14 16.96 6.36
C ALA A 75 15.00 16.74 4.85
N GLU A 76 15.08 17.81 4.06
CA GLU A 76 15.14 17.75 2.61
C GLU A 76 16.39 16.99 2.13
N ALA A 77 17.56 17.28 2.72
CA ALA A 77 18.81 16.59 2.38
C ALA A 77 18.72 15.08 2.73
N VAL A 78 18.14 14.73 3.88
CA VAL A 78 17.93 13.32 4.27
C VAL A 78 16.95 12.63 3.31
N ALA A 79 15.81 13.23 3.00
CA ALA A 79 14.85 12.67 2.07
C ALA A 79 15.49 12.42 0.69
N LYS A 80 16.25 13.40 0.18
CA LYS A 80 16.97 13.27 -1.08
C LYS A 80 17.97 12.11 -1.04
N SER A 81 18.80 12.02 0.01
CA SER A 81 19.79 10.94 0.16
C SER A 81 19.12 9.55 0.20
N ARG A 82 17.99 9.42 0.91
CA ARG A 82 17.21 8.17 0.98
C ARG A 82 16.64 7.77 -0.38
N MET A 83 16.18 8.73 -1.17
CA MET A 83 15.71 8.48 -2.53
C MET A 83 16.84 8.08 -3.47
N GLU A 84 18.02 8.71 -3.35
CA GLU A 84 19.23 8.36 -4.11
C GLU A 84 19.71 6.93 -3.77
N ASP A 85 19.51 6.48 -2.54
CA ASP A 85 19.80 5.10 -2.09
C ASP A 85 18.63 4.13 -2.30
N LEU A 86 17.65 4.49 -3.14
CA LEU A 86 16.48 3.67 -3.49
C LEU A 86 15.63 3.27 -2.27
N ARG A 87 15.59 4.11 -1.25
CA ARG A 87 14.85 3.89 0.00
C ARG A 87 15.24 2.59 0.74
N ARG A 88 16.45 2.12 0.57
CA ARG A 88 16.92 0.86 1.14
C ARG A 88 16.87 0.81 2.66
N ASP A 89 16.98 1.97 3.32
CA ASP A 89 16.84 2.15 4.77
C ASP A 89 15.39 2.42 5.21
N SER A 90 14.40 2.26 4.29
CA SER A 90 12.99 2.38 4.66
C SER A 90 12.65 1.39 5.78
N PRO A 91 11.90 1.80 6.81
CA PRO A 91 11.42 0.88 7.83
C PRO A 91 10.68 -0.33 7.25
N GLU A 92 9.90 -0.15 6.19
CA GLU A 92 9.19 -1.22 5.49
C GLU A 92 10.13 -2.28 4.92
N ALA A 93 11.30 -1.89 4.41
CA ALA A 93 12.33 -2.82 3.94
C ALA A 93 12.88 -3.73 5.06
N LEU A 94 12.67 -3.34 6.32
CA LEU A 94 13.05 -4.10 7.52
C LEU A 94 11.84 -4.72 8.23
N CYS A 95 10.69 -4.79 7.56
CA CYS A 95 9.42 -5.24 8.13
C CYS A 95 8.98 -4.45 9.38
N LEU A 96 9.34 -3.17 9.44
CA LEU A 96 8.91 -2.21 10.43
C LEU A 96 7.75 -1.36 9.87
N PRO A 97 7.00 -0.64 10.71
CA PRO A 97 5.91 0.20 10.25
C PRO A 97 6.32 1.19 9.17
N GLY A 98 5.50 1.30 8.13
CA GLY A 98 5.71 2.23 7.03
C GLY A 98 5.49 3.69 7.39
N PRO A 99 5.63 4.59 6.40
CA PRO A 99 5.46 6.04 6.60
C PRO A 99 4.08 6.37 7.12
N ILE A 100 4.00 7.14 8.21
CA ILE A 100 2.75 7.37 8.95
C ILE A 100 1.64 8.01 8.09
N ALA A 101 1.99 8.89 7.16
CA ALA A 101 1.03 9.53 6.27
C ALA A 101 0.51 8.60 5.15
N ASN A 102 1.11 7.43 4.96
CA ASN A 102 0.76 6.47 3.91
C ASN A 102 0.03 5.22 4.44
N ILE A 103 -0.11 5.06 5.77
CA ILE A 103 -0.65 3.83 6.36
C ILE A 103 -2.14 3.63 6.02
N GLY A 104 -2.89 4.71 5.79
CA GLY A 104 -4.32 4.60 5.47
C GLY A 104 -5.19 4.30 6.68
N VAL A 105 -6.31 3.60 6.48
CA VAL A 105 -7.30 3.27 7.53
C VAL A 105 -7.36 1.76 7.82
N GLY A 106 -7.25 0.92 6.81
CA GLY A 106 -7.29 -0.54 6.97
C GLY A 106 -8.65 -1.09 7.42
N LYS A 107 -8.66 -2.13 8.25
CA LYS A 107 -9.88 -2.67 8.86
C LYS A 107 -10.16 -1.96 10.18
N VAL A 108 -11.34 -1.36 10.28
CA VAL A 108 -11.79 -0.66 11.48
C VAL A 108 -12.76 -1.55 12.27
N VAL A 109 -12.54 -1.61 13.59
CA VAL A 109 -13.47 -2.16 14.57
C VAL A 109 -13.79 -1.04 15.57
N GLN A 110 -15.05 -0.68 15.67
CA GLN A 110 -15.51 0.40 16.56
C GLN A 110 -16.30 -0.16 17.74
N THR A 111 -15.97 0.32 18.92
CA THR A 111 -16.71 0.10 20.16
C THR A 111 -17.02 1.46 20.82
N PRO A 112 -17.88 1.56 21.84
CA PRO A 112 -18.18 2.85 22.48
C PRO A 112 -16.96 3.60 23.01
N GLY A 113 -15.93 2.89 23.49
CA GLY A 113 -14.74 3.51 24.10
C GLY A 113 -13.47 3.42 23.28
N LEU A 114 -13.50 2.72 22.15
CA LEU A 114 -12.28 2.43 21.38
C LEU A 114 -12.59 2.27 19.90
N LEU A 115 -11.78 2.88 19.04
CA LEU A 115 -11.71 2.58 17.64
C LEU A 115 -10.35 1.93 17.35
N LEU A 116 -10.38 0.70 16.84
CA LEU A 116 -9.20 -0.09 16.53
C LEU A 116 -9.04 -0.15 15.01
N MET A 117 -7.89 0.30 14.52
CA MET A 117 -7.49 0.19 13.11
C MET A 117 -6.46 -0.94 12.98
N LEU A 118 -6.79 -1.94 12.20
CA LEU A 118 -5.93 -3.08 11.89
C LEU A 118 -5.38 -2.91 10.47
N TYR A 119 -4.07 -2.98 10.35
CA TYR A 119 -3.36 -2.87 9.07
C TYR A 119 -2.75 -4.22 8.67
N GLY A 120 -2.25 -4.34 7.47
CA GLY A 120 -1.47 -5.49 7.09
C GLY A 120 -0.23 -5.66 7.98
N GLY A 121 0.26 -6.90 8.12
CA GLY A 121 1.52 -7.18 8.79
C GLY A 121 1.52 -7.00 10.31
N THR A 122 0.48 -7.31 11.02
CA THR A 122 0.36 -7.25 12.49
C THR A 122 0.36 -5.85 13.09
N LEU A 123 0.34 -4.81 12.29
CA LEU A 123 0.29 -3.43 12.75
C LEU A 123 -1.15 -3.04 13.11
N TYR A 124 -1.31 -2.36 14.24
CA TYR A 124 -2.59 -1.81 14.66
C TYR A 124 -2.43 -0.43 15.30
N ARG A 125 -3.50 0.32 15.36
CA ARG A 125 -3.60 1.61 16.04
C ARG A 125 -4.86 1.65 16.88
N GLU A 126 -4.72 2.05 18.13
CA GLU A 126 -5.81 2.28 19.07
C GLU A 126 -6.11 3.77 19.15
N ILE A 127 -7.37 4.14 18.99
CA ILE A 127 -7.86 5.51 19.20
C ILE A 127 -8.88 5.43 20.34
N PHE A 128 -8.51 5.95 21.49
CA PHE A 128 -9.36 5.91 22.68
C PHE A 128 -10.43 6.99 22.64
N LEU A 129 -11.69 6.58 22.85
CA LEU A 129 -12.87 7.44 22.81
C LEU A 129 -13.50 7.64 24.20
N ASP A 130 -12.81 7.24 25.25
CA ASP A 130 -13.29 7.19 26.65
C ASP A 130 -13.06 8.50 27.42
N GLY A 131 -12.63 9.57 26.73
CA GLY A 131 -12.43 10.89 27.32
C GLY A 131 -11.09 11.07 28.05
N ARG A 132 -10.17 10.09 27.95
CA ARG A 132 -8.82 10.27 28.49
C ARG A 132 -8.05 11.37 27.78
N GLU A 133 -7.03 11.90 28.46
CA GLU A 133 -6.08 12.85 27.88
C GLU A 133 -4.89 12.13 27.25
N LEU A 134 -4.23 12.80 26.30
CA LEU A 134 -2.94 12.36 25.79
C LEU A 134 -1.88 12.36 26.91
N PRO A 135 -0.96 11.38 26.93
CA PRO A 135 0.13 11.37 27.92
C PRO A 135 1.02 12.60 27.75
N LYS A 136 1.46 13.20 28.86
CA LYS A 136 2.33 14.39 28.85
C LYS A 136 3.76 14.08 28.43
N ASP A 137 4.24 12.88 28.74
CA ASP A 137 5.61 12.41 28.45
C ASP A 137 5.53 10.94 28.02
N PRO A 138 5.08 10.67 26.77
CA PRO A 138 4.90 9.33 26.28
C PRO A 138 6.25 8.67 25.95
N ASN A 139 6.39 7.38 26.25
CA ASN A 139 7.45 6.58 25.64
C ASN A 139 7.21 6.49 24.13
N PRO A 140 8.17 6.90 23.27
CA PRO A 140 7.96 6.93 21.82
C PRO A 140 7.65 5.54 21.24
N THR A 141 6.62 5.49 20.39
CA THR A 141 6.19 4.26 19.69
C THR A 141 6.06 4.50 18.18
N TRP A 142 5.91 3.44 17.41
CA TRP A 142 5.72 3.55 15.95
C TRP A 142 4.41 4.22 15.56
N MET A 143 3.33 3.91 16.29
CA MET A 143 1.98 4.39 15.95
C MET A 143 1.51 5.54 16.84
N GLY A 144 2.35 5.97 17.79
CA GLY A 144 1.99 7.02 18.75
C GLY A 144 0.87 6.60 19.71
N TYR A 145 0.33 7.59 20.40
CA TYR A 145 -0.82 7.49 21.27
C TYR A 145 -1.92 8.36 20.71
N SER A 146 -3.11 7.81 20.57
CA SER A 146 -4.23 8.48 19.90
C SER A 146 -5.45 8.53 20.79
N ILE A 147 -6.07 9.72 20.88
CA ILE A 147 -7.40 9.92 21.49
C ILE A 147 -8.35 10.50 20.45
N GLY A 148 -9.62 10.24 20.59
CA GLY A 148 -10.65 10.75 19.72
C GLY A 148 -11.79 11.40 20.48
N ARG A 149 -12.36 12.45 19.90
CA ARG A 149 -13.59 13.09 20.39
C ARG A 149 -14.54 13.35 19.21
N TRP A 150 -15.81 13.17 19.45
CA TRP A 150 -16.82 13.46 18.46
C TRP A 150 -17.17 14.94 18.40
N ASP A 151 -17.14 15.49 17.21
CA ASP A 151 -17.69 16.78 16.85
C ASP A 151 -18.84 16.53 15.83
N HIS A 152 -20.06 16.42 16.33
CA HIS A 152 -21.23 15.95 15.56
C HIS A 152 -20.96 14.58 14.91
N ASP A 153 -20.95 14.51 13.58
CA ASP A 153 -20.68 13.31 12.77
C ASP A 153 -19.21 13.20 12.32
N THR A 154 -18.32 14.01 12.86
CA THR A 154 -16.88 13.98 12.59
C THR A 154 -16.13 13.52 13.83
N LEU A 155 -15.28 12.51 13.69
CA LEU A 155 -14.33 12.13 14.74
C LEU A 155 -13.06 12.95 14.58
N ILE A 156 -12.72 13.72 15.61
CA ILE A 156 -11.44 14.44 15.72
C ILE A 156 -10.48 13.55 16.50
N VAL A 157 -9.36 13.20 15.88
CA VAL A 157 -8.32 12.37 16.47
C VAL A 157 -7.06 13.20 16.66
N GLU A 158 -6.46 13.11 17.83
CA GLU A 158 -5.16 13.72 18.13
C GLU A 158 -4.16 12.62 18.48
N SER A 159 -2.94 12.72 17.95
CA SER A 159 -1.90 11.71 18.13
C SER A 159 -0.55 12.34 18.35
N ILE A 160 0.19 11.82 19.35
CA ILE A 160 1.56 12.21 19.71
C ILE A 160 2.39 10.99 20.11
N GLY A 161 3.66 11.19 20.43
CA GLY A 161 4.53 10.14 20.97
C GLY A 161 5.01 9.14 19.92
N PHE A 162 5.23 9.62 18.72
CA PHE A 162 5.89 8.85 17.65
C PHE A 162 7.39 8.76 17.91
N ASN A 163 8.02 7.67 17.47
CA ASN A 163 9.48 7.56 17.55
C ASN A 163 10.16 8.26 16.35
N ASP A 164 11.45 8.60 16.49
CA ASP A 164 12.26 9.28 15.49
C ASP A 164 12.70 8.39 14.31
N ARG A 165 12.37 7.08 14.36
CA ARG A 165 12.62 6.12 13.28
C ARG A 165 11.47 6.07 12.28
N THR A 166 10.32 6.64 12.63
CA THR A 166 9.15 6.73 11.75
C THR A 166 9.44 7.69 10.60
N TRP A 167 9.19 7.25 9.39
CA TRP A 167 9.16 8.17 8.26
C TRP A 167 7.81 8.88 8.22
N LEU A 168 7.84 10.19 7.97
CA LEU A 168 6.61 10.96 7.80
C LEU A 168 5.93 10.62 6.47
N ARG A 169 6.72 10.49 5.38
CA ARG A 169 6.23 10.22 4.02
C ARG A 169 7.13 9.22 3.30
N GLY A 170 6.56 8.49 2.34
CA GLY A 170 7.20 7.38 1.63
C GLY A 170 8.37 7.75 0.73
N ASP A 171 8.59 9.03 0.45
CA ASP A 171 9.75 9.55 -0.27
C ASP A 171 10.94 9.89 0.64
N GLY A 172 11.00 9.28 1.80
CA GLY A 172 12.15 9.37 2.70
C GLY A 172 12.13 10.54 3.67
N VAL A 173 11.03 11.32 3.71
CA VAL A 173 10.90 12.43 4.67
C VAL A 173 10.92 11.86 6.09
N PRO A 174 11.87 12.30 6.95
CA PRO A 174 11.95 11.82 8.32
C PRO A 174 10.78 12.31 9.17
N GLY A 175 10.48 11.63 10.27
CA GLY A 175 9.68 12.13 11.38
C GLY A 175 10.55 12.34 12.61
N THR A 176 10.05 13.09 13.61
CA THR A 176 10.68 13.22 14.92
C THR A 176 9.65 12.93 16.05
N GLU A 177 10.14 12.78 17.28
CA GLU A 177 9.28 12.60 18.46
C GLU A 177 8.36 13.81 18.71
N ARG A 178 8.60 14.95 18.03
CA ARG A 178 7.76 16.16 18.11
C ARG A 178 6.57 16.14 17.15
N LEU A 179 6.40 15.04 16.41
CA LEU A 179 5.27 14.89 15.51
C LEU A 179 3.96 14.88 16.29
N HIS A 180 3.06 15.77 15.89
CA HIS A 180 1.66 15.82 16.31
C HIS A 180 0.78 15.71 15.07
N ILE A 181 -0.21 14.83 15.12
CA ILE A 181 -1.16 14.65 14.03
C ILE A 181 -2.57 14.94 14.56
N THR A 182 -3.30 15.79 13.84
CA THR A 182 -4.73 15.99 14.06
C THR A 182 -5.48 15.48 12.84
N GLU A 183 -6.39 14.53 13.02
CA GLU A 183 -7.19 13.97 11.94
C GLU A 183 -8.67 14.30 12.16
N ARG A 184 -9.38 14.55 11.07
CA ARG A 184 -10.83 14.71 11.01
C ARG A 184 -11.38 13.60 10.13
N ILE A 185 -12.02 12.62 10.75
CA ILE A 185 -12.54 11.42 10.07
C ILE A 185 -14.05 11.58 9.93
N ARG A 186 -14.56 11.46 8.70
CA ARG A 186 -15.97 11.58 8.38
C ARG A 186 -16.39 10.47 7.42
N ARG A 187 -17.47 9.79 7.74
CA ARG A 187 -18.16 8.87 6.85
C ARG A 187 -19.38 9.58 6.27
N SER A 188 -19.45 9.74 4.94
CA SER A 188 -20.53 10.48 4.27
C SER A 188 -21.80 9.65 4.06
N ASP A 189 -21.62 8.39 3.76
CA ASP A 189 -22.64 7.40 3.46
C ASP A 189 -22.14 6.00 3.85
N PHE A 190 -22.77 4.93 3.37
CA PHE A 190 -22.36 3.57 3.74
C PHE A 190 -20.95 3.24 3.25
N GLY A 191 -20.58 3.66 2.05
CA GLY A 191 -19.39 3.22 1.34
C GLY A 191 -18.19 4.17 1.36
N HIS A 192 -18.34 5.42 1.83
CA HIS A 192 -17.29 6.42 1.66
C HIS A 192 -16.86 7.06 2.98
N LEU A 193 -15.55 7.11 3.18
CA LEU A 193 -14.91 7.70 4.34
C LEU A 193 -13.84 8.70 3.89
N GLU A 194 -13.77 9.86 4.50
CA GLU A 194 -12.77 10.90 4.27
C GLU A 194 -11.98 11.13 5.54
N VAL A 195 -10.66 11.22 5.40
CA VAL A 195 -9.73 11.63 6.46
C VAL A 195 -9.00 12.87 5.99
N ARG A 196 -9.10 13.94 6.78
CA ARG A 196 -8.27 15.15 6.64
C ARG A 196 -7.31 15.19 7.81
N ALA A 197 -6.03 15.07 7.53
CA ALA A 197 -4.98 15.04 8.52
C ALA A 197 -4.07 16.26 8.40
N THR A 198 -3.78 16.89 9.52
CA THR A 198 -2.78 17.95 9.65
C THR A 198 -1.59 17.42 10.45
N TYR A 199 -0.43 17.45 9.85
CA TYR A 199 0.85 17.03 10.44
C TYR A 199 1.63 18.26 10.89
N VAL A 200 2.06 18.27 12.13
CA VAL A 200 2.91 19.31 12.71
C VAL A 200 4.15 18.64 13.32
N ASP A 201 5.30 18.90 12.73
CA ASP A 201 6.59 18.46 13.25
C ASP A 201 7.60 19.60 13.12
N PRO A 202 7.77 20.45 14.15
CA PRO A 202 8.67 21.60 14.06
C PRO A 202 10.16 21.24 13.82
N GLY A 203 10.51 19.96 13.98
CA GLY A 203 11.84 19.45 13.67
C GLY A 203 12.07 19.23 12.19
N VAL A 204 11.02 18.96 11.45
CA VAL A 204 11.05 18.54 10.03
C VAL A 204 10.34 19.53 9.12
N LEU A 205 9.18 20.01 9.54
CA LEU A 205 8.29 20.86 8.73
C LEU A 205 8.48 22.33 9.06
N LEU A 206 8.51 23.17 8.02
CA LEU A 206 8.51 24.63 8.16
C LEU A 206 7.12 25.21 8.43
N ALA A 207 6.06 24.44 8.13
CA ALA A 207 4.66 24.78 8.36
C ALA A 207 3.85 23.50 8.53
N PRO A 208 2.63 23.56 9.13
CA PRO A 208 1.71 22.43 9.13
C PRO A 208 1.49 21.91 7.71
N TRP A 209 1.40 20.58 7.60
CA TRP A 209 1.21 19.90 6.32
C TRP A 209 -0.12 19.14 6.32
N ASP A 210 -0.98 19.50 5.36
CA ASP A 210 -2.31 18.91 5.24
C ASP A 210 -2.36 17.82 4.18
N VAL A 211 -3.03 16.73 4.52
CA VAL A 211 -3.29 15.58 3.66
C VAL A 211 -4.78 15.27 3.69
N THR A 212 -5.38 15.07 2.52
CA THR A 212 -6.75 14.56 2.43
C THR A 212 -6.73 13.23 1.72
N ALA A 213 -7.30 12.21 2.36
CA ALA A 213 -7.44 10.88 1.80
C ALA A 213 -8.92 10.46 1.81
N LYS A 214 -9.34 9.86 0.70
CA LYS A 214 -10.67 9.26 0.55
C LYS A 214 -10.54 7.75 0.47
N PHE A 215 -11.48 7.08 1.10
CA PHE A 215 -11.52 5.63 1.19
C PHE A 215 -12.89 5.13 0.77
N VAL A 216 -12.91 3.99 0.13
CA VAL A 216 -14.10 3.25 -0.24
C VAL A 216 -14.17 1.95 0.57
N LEU A 217 -15.37 1.59 1.00
CA LEU A 217 -15.60 0.35 1.72
C LEU A 217 -15.31 -0.85 0.80
N ASP A 218 -14.54 -1.80 1.30
CA ASP A 218 -14.22 -3.02 0.60
C ASP A 218 -15.05 -4.19 1.15
N ASP A 219 -15.58 -5.03 0.26
CA ASP A 219 -16.39 -6.20 0.61
C ASP A 219 -15.54 -7.46 0.88
N VAL A 220 -14.23 -7.31 0.90
CA VAL A 220 -13.28 -8.40 1.16
C VAL A 220 -12.67 -8.30 2.55
N GLN A 221 -12.24 -9.43 3.09
CA GLN A 221 -11.46 -9.43 4.32
C GLN A 221 -9.99 -9.16 4.01
N PRO A 222 -9.26 -8.44 4.89
CA PRO A 222 -7.82 -8.29 4.74
C PRO A 222 -7.14 -9.67 4.72
N LEU A 223 -6.21 -9.85 3.80
CA LEU A 223 -5.38 -11.03 3.75
C LEU A 223 -4.37 -11.01 4.88
N GLU A 224 -4.04 -12.18 5.41
CA GLU A 224 -2.89 -12.33 6.30
C GLU A 224 -1.62 -12.00 5.51
N TYR A 225 -0.82 -11.14 6.07
CA TYR A 225 0.46 -10.76 5.50
C TYR A 225 1.56 -10.84 6.57
N VAL A 226 2.57 -11.63 6.29
CA VAL A 226 3.76 -11.76 7.15
C VAL A 226 4.98 -11.31 6.37
N CYS A 227 5.47 -10.12 6.66
CA CYS A 227 6.51 -9.43 5.90
C CYS A 227 7.80 -10.27 5.72
N ASN A 228 8.16 -11.09 6.72
CA ASN A 228 9.35 -11.93 6.65
C ASN A 228 9.12 -13.31 6.00
N GLU A 229 7.87 -13.64 5.66
CA GLU A 229 7.56 -14.91 5.03
C GLU A 229 8.05 -14.91 3.59
N ASN A 230 8.88 -15.91 3.25
CA ASN A 230 9.52 -16.05 1.93
C ASN A 230 10.45 -14.87 1.52
N GLU A 231 10.87 -14.00 2.46
CA GLU A 231 11.86 -12.96 2.19
C GLU A 231 13.18 -13.58 1.73
N ARG A 232 13.48 -13.48 0.45
CA ARG A 232 14.71 -14.01 -0.17
C ARG A 232 15.67 -12.91 -0.63
N ASP A 233 15.22 -11.67 -0.66
CA ASP A 233 15.93 -10.57 -1.33
C ASP A 233 16.85 -9.76 -0.42
N ARG A 234 16.84 -9.97 0.90
CA ARG A 234 17.73 -9.22 1.81
C ARG A 234 19.22 -9.31 1.43
N ALA A 235 19.66 -10.47 0.95
CA ALA A 235 21.04 -10.67 0.48
C ALA A 235 21.30 -10.02 -0.89
N HIS A 236 20.25 -9.69 -1.63
CA HIS A 236 20.30 -9.12 -2.97
C HIS A 236 19.89 -7.66 -3.01
N MET A 237 19.66 -7.03 -1.86
CA MET A 237 19.42 -5.59 -1.80
C MET A 237 20.62 -4.87 -2.37
N ILE A 238 20.37 -4.14 -3.44
CA ILE A 238 21.39 -3.48 -4.25
C ILE A 238 22.07 -2.40 -3.41
N GLY A 239 23.34 -2.13 -3.72
CA GLY A 239 24.12 -1.02 -3.15
C GLY A 239 23.46 0.35 -3.39
N LYS A 240 24.22 1.40 -3.30
CA LYS A 240 23.72 2.77 -3.55
C LYS A 240 23.25 2.92 -4.98
N ALA A 241 22.32 3.83 -5.22
CA ALA A 241 21.85 4.17 -6.58
C ALA A 241 23.03 4.52 -7.52
N SER A 242 24.11 5.09 -6.99
CA SER A 242 25.35 5.32 -7.75
C SER A 242 26.00 4.03 -8.29
N ASP A 243 25.80 2.90 -7.63
CA ASP A 243 26.31 1.60 -8.09
C ASP A 243 25.53 1.08 -9.30
N LEU A 244 24.28 1.51 -9.46
CA LEU A 244 23.43 1.19 -10.61
C LEU A 244 23.80 1.97 -11.86
N GLN A 245 24.53 3.08 -11.75
CA GLN A 245 25.04 3.81 -12.93
C GLN A 245 26.01 2.98 -13.79
N ARG A 246 26.49 1.84 -13.28
CA ARG A 246 27.26 0.85 -14.04
C ARG A 246 26.45 0.18 -15.15
N PHE A 247 25.12 0.20 -15.05
CA PHE A 247 24.22 -0.41 -16.04
C PHE A 247 23.63 0.65 -16.99
N LYS A 248 24.50 1.42 -17.67
CA LYS A 248 24.04 2.23 -18.79
C LYS A 248 23.79 1.32 -19.99
N LEU A 249 22.54 1.08 -20.28
CA LEU A 249 22.15 0.33 -21.46
C LEU A 249 22.27 1.21 -22.71
N LYS A 250 22.59 0.58 -23.82
CA LYS A 250 22.60 1.25 -25.13
C LYS A 250 21.17 1.68 -25.48
N PRO A 251 20.96 2.86 -26.09
CA PRO A 251 19.63 3.35 -26.48
C PRO A 251 18.81 2.34 -27.32
N GLN A 252 19.50 1.57 -28.15
CA GLN A 252 18.90 0.52 -28.98
C GLN A 252 18.25 -0.58 -28.14
N LEU A 253 18.93 -1.00 -27.06
CA LEU A 253 18.39 -2.02 -26.16
C LEU A 253 17.22 -1.47 -25.32
N LEU A 254 17.29 -0.23 -24.88
CA LEU A 254 16.17 0.43 -24.20
C LEU A 254 14.92 0.53 -25.11
N ALA A 255 15.14 0.81 -26.40
CA ALA A 255 14.05 0.89 -27.37
C ALA A 255 13.32 -0.46 -27.56
N GLU A 256 13.99 -1.59 -27.34
CA GLU A 256 13.36 -2.91 -27.41
C GLU A 256 12.32 -3.12 -26.31
N TYR A 257 12.50 -2.49 -25.12
CA TYR A 257 11.57 -2.55 -24.00
C TYR A 257 10.42 -1.56 -24.12
N ALA A 258 10.59 -0.49 -24.90
CA ALA A 258 9.52 0.47 -25.16
C ALA A 258 8.31 -0.19 -25.82
N GLY A 259 7.11 0.20 -25.41
CA GLY A 259 5.86 -0.34 -25.92
C GLY A 259 4.75 -0.35 -24.88
N ARG A 260 3.62 -0.93 -25.27
CA ARG A 260 2.43 -1.06 -24.41
C ARG A 260 2.30 -2.51 -23.97
N TYR A 261 2.04 -2.70 -22.65
CA TYR A 261 1.93 -4.01 -22.03
C TYR A 261 0.63 -4.07 -21.26
N GLU A 262 -0.27 -4.95 -21.66
CA GLU A 262 -1.59 -5.10 -21.05
C GLU A 262 -1.53 -6.13 -19.92
N TYR A 263 -2.19 -5.81 -18.80
CA TYR A 263 -2.30 -6.67 -17.65
C TYR A 263 -3.70 -6.57 -17.03
N THR A 264 -4.06 -7.61 -16.29
CA THR A 264 -5.23 -7.61 -15.39
C THR A 264 -4.70 -7.68 -13.96
N ASN A 265 -5.08 -6.72 -13.15
CA ASN A 265 -4.75 -6.74 -11.73
C ASN A 265 -5.85 -7.53 -10.98
N PRO A 266 -5.54 -8.65 -10.32
CA PRO A 266 -6.53 -9.43 -9.59
C PRO A 266 -7.21 -8.66 -8.47
N ASN A 267 -6.52 -7.64 -7.93
CA ASN A 267 -7.04 -6.76 -6.86
C ASN A 267 -7.86 -5.57 -7.40
N HIS A 268 -7.93 -5.40 -8.73
CA HIS A 268 -8.66 -4.33 -9.41
C HIS A 268 -9.36 -4.89 -10.65
N PRO A 269 -10.52 -5.54 -10.48
CA PRO A 269 -11.20 -6.27 -11.57
C PRO A 269 -11.90 -5.36 -12.60
N GLU A 270 -11.75 -4.04 -12.54
CA GLU A 270 -12.41 -3.06 -13.41
C GLU A 270 -12.03 -3.18 -14.91
N GLY A 271 -11.19 -4.15 -15.25
CA GLY A 271 -10.78 -4.45 -16.61
C GLY A 271 -9.27 -4.38 -16.83
N PRO A 272 -8.83 -4.69 -18.06
CA PRO A 272 -7.41 -4.67 -18.39
C PRO A 272 -6.84 -3.25 -18.31
N ARG A 273 -5.63 -3.15 -17.77
CA ARG A 273 -4.82 -1.93 -17.66
C ARG A 273 -3.60 -2.02 -18.56
N VAL A 274 -2.89 -0.91 -18.77
CA VAL A 274 -1.75 -0.86 -19.68
C VAL A 274 -0.58 -0.12 -19.00
N TYR A 275 0.54 -0.82 -18.88
CA TYR A 275 1.84 -0.18 -18.70
C TYR A 275 2.37 0.34 -20.04
N SER A 276 2.71 1.61 -20.12
CA SER A 276 3.32 2.20 -21.31
C SER A 276 4.77 2.57 -21.03
N PHE A 277 5.72 1.86 -21.65
CA PHE A 277 7.15 2.15 -21.52
C PHE A 277 7.63 2.97 -22.70
N ALA A 278 8.42 4.01 -22.43
CA ALA A 278 9.02 4.89 -23.43
C ALA A 278 10.47 5.20 -23.08
N VAL A 279 11.28 5.55 -24.08
CA VAL A 279 12.65 6.03 -23.85
C VAL A 279 12.68 7.56 -23.94
N ALA A 280 13.10 8.20 -22.85
CA ALA A 280 13.27 9.64 -22.78
C ALA A 280 14.59 9.98 -22.06
N GLY A 281 15.39 10.88 -22.63
CA GLY A 281 16.66 11.29 -22.03
C GLY A 281 17.68 10.17 -21.84
N GLY A 282 17.59 9.07 -22.61
CA GLY A 282 18.48 7.91 -22.48
C GLY A 282 18.12 6.96 -21.35
N GLN A 283 16.92 7.11 -20.76
CA GLN A 283 16.37 6.25 -19.72
C GLN A 283 15.02 5.70 -20.13
N LEU A 284 14.65 4.55 -19.57
CA LEU A 284 13.30 4.01 -19.73
C LEU A 284 12.36 4.72 -18.73
N SER A 285 11.20 5.12 -19.20
CA SER A 285 10.11 5.63 -18.37
C SER A 285 8.88 4.75 -18.48
N LEU A 286 8.09 4.71 -17.41
CA LEU A 286 6.82 4.00 -17.32
C LEU A 286 5.71 5.03 -17.12
N SER A 287 4.64 4.93 -17.91
CA SER A 287 3.36 5.58 -17.60
C SER A 287 2.33 4.51 -17.22
N ASP A 288 1.72 4.69 -16.05
CA ASP A 288 0.61 3.88 -15.55
C ASP A 288 -0.54 4.84 -15.21
N GLY A 289 -1.49 4.94 -16.15
CA GLY A 289 -2.56 5.94 -16.09
C GLY A 289 -2.02 7.37 -16.09
N PRO A 290 -2.36 8.21 -15.10
CA PRO A 290 -1.94 9.61 -15.03
C PRO A 290 -0.49 9.81 -14.56
N SER A 291 0.13 8.76 -14.00
CA SER A 291 1.47 8.86 -13.41
C SER A 291 2.55 8.44 -14.41
N THR A 292 3.70 9.14 -14.37
CA THR A 292 4.89 8.79 -15.15
C THR A 292 6.10 8.71 -14.23
N TYR A 293 6.85 7.60 -14.34
CA TYR A 293 8.03 7.31 -13.54
C TYR A 293 9.24 7.13 -14.44
N VAL A 294 10.35 7.77 -14.11
CA VAL A 294 11.65 7.45 -14.71
C VAL A 294 12.17 6.21 -14.01
N LEU A 295 12.60 5.20 -14.77
CA LEU A 295 13.04 3.93 -14.24
C LEU A 295 14.56 3.89 -14.05
N THR A 296 14.98 3.38 -12.90
CA THR A 296 16.37 3.05 -12.63
C THR A 296 16.70 1.68 -13.22
N THR A 297 17.76 1.58 -13.99
CA THR A 297 18.23 0.31 -14.57
C THR A 297 18.91 -0.53 -13.50
N LEU A 298 18.43 -1.75 -13.26
CA LEU A 298 19.00 -2.70 -12.29
C LEU A 298 19.89 -3.74 -12.95
N SER A 299 19.53 -4.18 -14.16
CA SER A 299 20.29 -5.12 -14.99
C SER A 299 19.99 -4.87 -16.46
N GLN A 300 20.41 -5.78 -17.35
CA GLN A 300 20.02 -5.71 -18.76
C GLN A 300 18.52 -5.83 -18.99
N THR A 301 17.79 -6.55 -18.14
CA THR A 301 16.36 -6.84 -18.29
C THR A 301 15.49 -6.29 -17.17
N ALA A 302 16.09 -5.79 -16.08
CA ALA A 302 15.36 -5.36 -14.88
C ALA A 302 15.50 -3.86 -14.64
N PHE A 303 14.40 -3.24 -14.25
CA PHE A 303 14.27 -1.81 -13.97
C PHE A 303 13.42 -1.60 -12.70
N ALA A 304 13.58 -0.46 -12.02
CA ALA A 304 12.77 -0.12 -10.86
C ALA A 304 12.26 1.32 -10.91
N THR A 305 11.07 1.52 -10.37
CA THR A 305 10.56 2.84 -10.03
C THR A 305 11.19 3.35 -8.73
N THR A 306 11.15 4.64 -8.49
CA THR A 306 11.64 5.25 -7.24
C THR A 306 10.86 4.81 -6.00
N ASN A 307 9.61 4.35 -6.17
CA ASN A 307 8.78 3.79 -5.09
C ASN A 307 8.96 2.28 -4.88
N GLY A 308 9.97 1.67 -5.54
CA GLY A 308 10.39 0.30 -5.27
C GLY A 308 9.73 -0.80 -6.11
N VAL A 309 8.80 -0.49 -7.01
CA VAL A 309 8.25 -1.50 -7.93
C VAL A 309 9.31 -1.88 -8.94
N ARG A 310 9.61 -3.16 -9.03
CA ARG A 310 10.59 -3.71 -9.97
C ARG A 310 9.88 -4.30 -11.19
N PHE A 311 10.42 -4.07 -12.37
CA PHE A 311 9.96 -4.59 -13.66
C PHE A 311 11.03 -5.46 -14.26
N GLU A 312 10.70 -6.69 -14.62
CA GLU A 312 11.62 -7.62 -15.27
C GLU A 312 11.05 -8.04 -16.64
N PHE A 313 11.80 -7.75 -17.72
CA PHE A 313 11.38 -8.02 -19.08
C PHE A 313 11.85 -9.38 -19.56
N PHE A 314 10.98 -10.08 -20.26
CA PHE A 314 11.21 -11.42 -20.79
C PHE A 314 11.07 -11.43 -22.31
N ARG A 315 11.85 -12.31 -22.93
CA ARG A 315 11.84 -12.52 -24.38
C ARG A 315 11.20 -13.85 -24.71
N ASP A 316 10.61 -13.93 -25.90
CA ASP A 316 10.13 -15.18 -26.46
C ASP A 316 11.25 -15.96 -27.15
N ASN A 317 10.90 -17.10 -27.74
CA ASN A 317 11.84 -17.98 -28.46
C ASN A 317 12.46 -17.33 -29.69
N SER A 318 11.88 -16.25 -30.21
CA SER A 318 12.42 -15.48 -31.35
C SER A 318 13.38 -14.35 -30.89
N GLY A 319 13.54 -14.17 -29.57
CA GLY A 319 14.36 -13.13 -28.97
C GLY A 319 13.66 -11.77 -28.83
N LEU A 320 12.38 -11.66 -29.18
CA LEU A 320 11.61 -10.43 -29.02
C LEU A 320 11.06 -10.30 -27.60
N VAL A 321 11.03 -9.08 -27.09
CA VAL A 321 10.42 -8.81 -25.77
C VAL A 321 8.92 -9.09 -25.84
N SER A 322 8.46 -10.08 -25.08
CA SER A 322 7.09 -10.60 -25.12
C SER A 322 6.23 -10.13 -23.94
N HIS A 323 6.81 -9.99 -22.79
CA HIS A 323 6.10 -9.58 -21.58
C HIS A 323 7.03 -8.96 -20.55
N VAL A 324 6.44 -8.32 -19.55
CA VAL A 324 7.13 -7.81 -18.37
C VAL A 324 6.41 -8.33 -17.12
N ILE A 325 7.16 -8.64 -16.08
CA ILE A 325 6.62 -8.94 -14.75
C ILE A 325 6.91 -7.74 -13.86
N ALA A 326 5.86 -7.15 -13.29
CA ALA A 326 5.96 -6.17 -12.23
C ALA A 326 5.92 -6.90 -10.88
N LEU A 327 7.01 -6.83 -10.13
CA LEU A 327 7.13 -7.36 -8.78
C LEU A 327 6.61 -6.29 -7.81
N THR A 328 5.43 -6.52 -7.25
CA THR A 328 4.76 -5.58 -6.36
C THR A 328 4.57 -6.19 -4.98
N VAL A 329 4.26 -5.37 -3.99
CA VAL A 329 3.93 -5.83 -2.62
C VAL A 329 2.67 -6.70 -2.57
N ASP A 330 1.76 -6.54 -3.55
CA ASP A 330 0.50 -7.29 -3.66
C ASP A 330 0.63 -8.55 -4.51
N GLY A 331 1.84 -8.88 -4.96
CA GLY A 331 2.15 -10.03 -5.81
C GLY A 331 2.64 -9.65 -7.21
N ASP A 332 3.04 -10.65 -7.97
CA ASP A 332 3.61 -10.49 -9.30
C ASP A 332 2.52 -10.27 -10.35
N ILE A 333 2.64 -9.20 -11.12
CA ILE A 333 1.71 -8.86 -12.20
C ILE A 333 2.40 -9.08 -13.55
N LYS A 334 1.91 -10.04 -14.31
CA LYS A 334 2.39 -10.26 -15.68
C LYS A 334 1.63 -9.36 -16.66
N ALA A 335 2.37 -8.52 -17.37
CA ALA A 335 1.84 -7.68 -18.44
C ALA A 335 2.37 -8.16 -19.81
N THR A 336 1.48 -8.44 -20.75
CA THR A 336 1.82 -8.96 -22.08
C THR A 336 1.92 -7.82 -23.08
N ARG A 337 2.98 -7.84 -23.90
CA ARG A 337 3.20 -6.82 -24.92
C ARG A 337 2.08 -6.83 -25.96
N LYS A 338 1.57 -5.67 -26.27
CA LYS A 338 0.63 -5.47 -27.40
C LYS A 338 1.38 -4.97 -28.65
N GLN A 339 0.98 -5.51 -29.77
CA GLN A 339 1.49 -5.08 -31.08
C GLN A 339 0.95 -3.71 -31.46
#